data_7fb8c70111e52c54992f94908b86f598
#
_entry.id   7fb8c70111e52c54992f94908b86f598
#
_cell.length_a   1.000
_cell.length_b   1.000
_cell.length_c   1.000
_cell.angle_alpha   90.00
_cell.angle_beta   90.00
_cell.angle_gamma   90.00
#
_symmetry.space_group_name_H-M   'P 1'
#
loop_
_entity.id
_entity.type
_entity.pdbx_description
1 polymer ?
#
loop_
_entity_poly.entity_id
_entity_poly.type
_entity_poly.pdbx_seq_one_letter_code
_entity_poly.pdbx_strand_id
1 'polypeptide(L)'
;YFINAAGAHAKAISLMLGVDVPVKPDCHMAAITEPLDRFMKPMVVDIRKGEGSSNCYFYQNFEGQIIFCLTPSPQQWGYDRRASSEFLNESAKRVLSVVPSLKNVRVRRMWRGLYPMTPDGFPIVDFDAGGIKNYILGVGMCGQGFMMGPGTGWVITEILSGRKSKDDDMVINFKLERSYSGQEALK
;
A
#
# COMPACT_ATOMS: atom_id res chain seq x y z
N TYR A 1 0.19 -7.35 -25.89
CA TYR A 1 0.59 -7.35 -24.46
C TYR A 1 -0.65 -7.28 -23.57
N PHE A 2 -0.62 -8.04 -22.48
CA PHE A 2 -1.60 -7.95 -21.41
C PHE A 2 -0.88 -7.58 -20.11
N ILE A 3 -1.23 -6.44 -19.51
CA ILE A 3 -0.60 -5.94 -18.28
C ILE A 3 -1.61 -6.07 -17.13
N ASN A 4 -1.29 -6.88 -16.14
CA ASN A 4 -2.04 -6.94 -14.90
C ASN A 4 -1.51 -5.89 -13.92
N ALA A 5 -2.31 -4.86 -13.69
CA ALA A 5 -2.08 -3.82 -12.69
C ALA A 5 -3.28 -3.69 -11.76
N ALA A 6 -3.97 -4.82 -11.48
CA ALA A 6 -5.27 -4.84 -10.83
C ALA A 6 -5.21 -4.73 -9.27
N GLY A 7 -4.06 -4.36 -8.70
CA GLY A 7 -3.92 -4.11 -7.27
C GLY A 7 -4.39 -5.30 -6.42
N ALA A 8 -5.35 -5.08 -5.53
CA ALA A 8 -5.92 -6.11 -4.66
C ALA A 8 -6.57 -7.29 -5.41
N HIS A 9 -6.98 -7.09 -6.66
CA HIS A 9 -7.61 -8.11 -7.51
C HIS A 9 -6.61 -8.83 -8.43
N ALA A 10 -5.32 -8.51 -8.34
CA ALA A 10 -4.28 -9.03 -9.22
C ALA A 10 -4.24 -10.57 -9.27
N LYS A 11 -4.38 -11.23 -8.11
CA LYS A 11 -4.43 -12.69 -8.02
C LYS A 11 -5.59 -13.27 -8.81
N ALA A 12 -6.78 -12.73 -8.68
CA ALA A 12 -7.98 -13.22 -9.38
C ALA A 12 -7.83 -13.09 -10.91
N ILE A 13 -7.26 -11.97 -11.39
CA ILE A 13 -6.98 -11.77 -12.82
C ILE A 13 -5.91 -12.75 -13.33
N SER A 14 -4.82 -12.95 -12.58
CA SER A 14 -3.75 -13.87 -12.95
C SER A 14 -4.23 -15.33 -13.01
N LEU A 15 -5.10 -15.74 -12.10
CA LEU A 15 -5.67 -17.07 -12.07
C LEU A 15 -6.53 -17.38 -13.31
N MET A 16 -7.12 -16.38 -13.99
CA MET A 16 -7.82 -16.58 -15.26
C MET A 16 -6.88 -17.06 -16.37
N LEU A 17 -5.58 -16.82 -16.21
CA LEU A 17 -4.51 -17.27 -17.11
C LEU A 17 -3.75 -18.49 -16.54
N GLY A 18 -4.19 -19.05 -15.42
CA GLY A 18 -3.53 -20.17 -14.75
C GLY A 18 -2.25 -19.78 -13.98
N VAL A 19 -1.99 -18.49 -13.77
CA VAL A 19 -0.80 -18.03 -13.03
C VAL A 19 -1.21 -17.65 -11.61
N ASP A 20 -0.60 -18.29 -10.61
CA ASP A 20 -0.81 -17.90 -9.20
C ASP A 20 0.17 -16.81 -8.79
N VAL A 21 -0.37 -15.67 -8.37
CA VAL A 21 0.41 -14.52 -7.90
C VAL A 21 0.17 -14.37 -6.39
N PRO A 22 1.21 -14.34 -5.55
CA PRO A 22 1.06 -14.34 -4.10
C PRO A 22 0.66 -12.95 -3.56
N VAL A 23 -0.40 -12.36 -4.12
CA VAL A 23 -0.97 -11.09 -3.68
C VAL A 23 -2.21 -11.35 -2.86
N LYS A 24 -2.22 -10.81 -1.62
CA LYS A 24 -3.34 -10.93 -0.69
C LYS A 24 -3.74 -9.54 -0.20
N PRO A 25 -5.01 -9.14 -0.31
CA PRO A 25 -5.45 -7.83 0.17
C PRO A 25 -5.49 -7.77 1.70
N ASP A 26 -4.89 -6.72 2.25
CA ASP A 26 -4.97 -6.32 3.65
C ASP A 26 -5.76 -5.01 3.76
N CYS A 27 -6.75 -4.97 4.63
CA CYS A 27 -7.67 -3.86 4.76
C CYS A 27 -7.13 -2.80 5.71
N HIS A 28 -6.86 -1.60 5.20
CA HIS A 28 -6.39 -0.47 6.00
C HIS A 28 -7.41 0.66 6.00
N MET A 29 -7.56 1.30 7.15
CA MET A 29 -8.44 2.44 7.31
C MET A 29 -7.67 3.74 7.48
N ALA A 30 -8.24 4.80 6.94
CA ALA A 30 -7.76 6.15 7.12
C ALA A 30 -8.93 7.09 7.46
N ALA A 31 -8.59 8.22 8.07
CA ALA A 31 -9.54 9.28 8.35
C ALA A 31 -8.95 10.64 8.02
N ILE A 32 -9.82 11.63 7.82
CA ILE A 32 -9.47 13.01 7.56
C ILE A 32 -10.29 13.93 8.46
N THR A 33 -9.65 14.96 9.01
CA THR A 33 -10.27 15.94 9.88
C THR A 33 -10.91 17.11 9.12
N GLU A 34 -11.54 18.01 9.83
CA GLU A 34 -11.79 19.37 9.37
C GLU A 34 -10.47 20.12 9.14
N PRO A 35 -10.47 21.21 8.34
CA PRO A 35 -9.30 22.07 8.16
C PRO A 35 -8.89 22.76 9.47
N LEU A 36 -7.58 22.87 9.67
CA LEU A 36 -6.94 23.58 10.76
C LEU A 36 -5.89 24.53 10.19
N ASP A 37 -5.49 25.51 10.98
CA ASP A 37 -4.30 26.28 10.67
C ASP A 37 -3.10 25.36 10.51
N ARG A 38 -2.24 25.68 9.54
CA ARG A 38 -1.11 24.81 9.21
C ARG A 38 -0.02 24.93 10.28
N PHE A 39 0.25 23.83 10.98
CA PHE A 39 1.27 23.77 12.03
C PHE A 39 2.31 22.67 11.82
N MET A 40 2.02 21.71 10.92
CA MET A 40 2.86 20.53 10.71
C MET A 40 3.29 20.45 9.24
N LYS A 41 4.59 20.30 8.99
CA LYS A 41 5.14 20.12 7.63
C LYS A 41 5.44 18.66 7.29
N PRO A 42 6.10 17.88 8.17
CA PRO A 42 6.45 16.50 7.87
C PRO A 42 5.27 15.55 8.04
N MET A 43 5.33 14.42 7.36
CA MET A 43 4.57 13.24 7.75
C MET A 43 5.23 12.59 8.97
N VAL A 44 4.44 12.23 9.95
CA VAL A 44 4.88 11.54 11.16
C VAL A 44 4.48 10.08 11.07
N VAL A 45 5.44 9.18 11.32
CA VAL A 45 5.21 7.74 11.41
C VAL A 45 5.60 7.28 12.81
N ASP A 46 4.62 6.93 13.62
CA ASP A 46 4.83 6.36 14.95
C ASP A 46 4.92 4.83 14.83
N ILE A 47 6.14 4.31 14.88
CA ILE A 47 6.44 2.87 14.74
C ILE A 47 6.32 2.10 16.06
N ARG A 48 5.94 2.75 17.16
CA ARG A 48 5.69 2.05 18.43
C ARG A 48 4.49 1.14 18.23
N LYS A 49 4.59 -0.09 18.69
CA LYS A 49 3.46 -1.01 18.71
C LYS A 49 2.40 -0.52 19.70
N GLY A 50 1.15 -0.54 19.26
CA GLY A 50 -0.01 -0.22 20.09
C GLY A 50 -0.98 -1.39 20.15
N GLU A 51 -2.00 -1.28 20.98
CA GLU A 51 -3.11 -2.22 20.98
C GLU A 51 -3.81 -2.16 19.60
N GLY A 52 -3.94 -3.30 18.93
CA GLY A 52 -4.60 -3.41 17.63
C GLY A 52 -3.85 -2.80 16.43
N SER A 53 -2.62 -2.26 16.61
CA SER A 53 -1.87 -1.64 15.51
C SER A 53 -0.36 -1.78 15.64
N SER A 54 0.32 -2.01 14.52
CA SER A 54 1.78 -2.06 14.45
C SER A 54 2.41 -0.67 14.33
N ASN A 55 1.75 0.25 13.62
CA ASN A 55 2.16 1.64 13.50
C ASN A 55 0.94 2.57 13.33
N CYS A 56 1.19 3.87 13.43
CA CYS A 56 0.25 4.92 13.11
C CYS A 56 1.00 6.01 12.33
N TYR A 57 0.45 6.49 11.25
CA TYR A 57 1.03 7.63 10.55
C TYR A 57 -0.02 8.70 10.28
N PHE A 58 0.45 9.95 10.24
CA PHE A 58 -0.41 11.10 9.95
C PHE A 58 0.38 12.25 9.38
N TYR A 59 -0.30 13.10 8.62
CA TYR A 59 0.26 14.32 8.05
C TYR A 59 -0.83 15.37 7.86
N GLN A 60 -0.41 16.62 7.73
CA GLN A 60 -1.31 17.72 7.39
C GLN A 60 -1.20 18.06 5.90
N ASN A 61 -2.31 18.02 5.18
CA ASN A 61 -2.36 18.35 3.77
C ASN A 61 -2.34 19.87 3.53
N PHE A 62 -2.37 20.29 2.26
CA PHE A 62 -2.32 21.71 1.90
C PHE A 62 -3.56 22.48 2.31
N GLU A 63 -4.70 21.83 2.44
CA GLU A 63 -5.97 22.40 2.91
C GLU A 63 -6.05 22.51 4.44
N GLY A 64 -4.99 22.13 5.16
CA GLY A 64 -4.93 22.16 6.61
C GLY A 64 -5.54 20.95 7.32
N GLN A 65 -6.05 19.96 6.60
CA GLN A 65 -6.66 18.77 7.18
C GLN A 65 -5.59 17.78 7.62
N ILE A 66 -5.82 17.10 8.76
CA ILE A 66 -4.97 15.98 9.19
C ILE A 66 -5.53 14.68 8.62
N ILE A 67 -4.70 13.96 7.89
CA ILE A 67 -4.98 12.60 7.42
C ILE A 67 -4.19 11.65 8.30
N PHE A 68 -4.85 10.63 8.82
CA PHE A 68 -4.24 9.63 9.69
C PHE A 68 -4.71 8.21 9.37
N CYS A 69 -3.81 7.26 9.58
CA CYS A 69 -4.02 5.85 9.26
C CYS A 69 -3.35 4.97 10.31
N LEU A 70 -3.92 3.80 10.53
CA LEU A 70 -3.31 2.72 11.32
C LEU A 70 -2.96 1.54 10.40
N THR A 71 -1.83 0.91 10.66
CA THR A 71 -1.57 -0.43 10.16
C THR A 71 -2.12 -1.43 11.17
N PRO A 72 -3.16 -2.20 10.84
CA PRO A 72 -3.79 -3.10 11.80
C PRO A 72 -2.86 -4.25 12.20
N SER A 73 -2.96 -4.65 13.47
CA SER A 73 -2.27 -5.84 13.99
C SER A 73 -3.22 -6.57 14.95
N PRO A 74 -3.68 -7.78 14.60
CA PRO A 74 -3.33 -8.57 13.41
C PRO A 74 -3.85 -7.96 12.09
N GLN A 75 -3.25 -8.37 10.98
CA GLN A 75 -3.65 -7.97 9.64
C GLN A 75 -5.11 -8.35 9.35
N GLN A 76 -5.81 -7.48 8.62
CA GLN A 76 -7.22 -7.65 8.31
C GLN A 76 -7.42 -8.08 6.84
N TRP A 77 -7.18 -9.35 6.59
CA TRP A 77 -7.23 -9.93 5.25
C TRP A 77 -8.65 -9.93 4.65
N GLY A 78 -8.75 -9.59 3.39
CA GLY A 78 -9.99 -9.68 2.61
C GLY A 78 -10.29 -8.46 1.77
N TYR A 79 -11.53 -8.40 1.28
CA TYR A 79 -12.02 -7.35 0.36
C TYR A 79 -13.05 -6.43 1.01
N ASP A 80 -13.27 -6.53 2.32
CA ASP A 80 -14.25 -5.69 3.02
C ASP A 80 -13.77 -4.23 3.09
N ARG A 81 -14.52 -3.34 2.44
CA ARG A 81 -14.23 -1.90 2.38
C ARG A 81 -15.13 -1.07 3.28
N ARG A 82 -15.94 -1.70 4.12
CA ARG A 82 -16.78 -0.99 5.08
C ARG A 82 -15.91 -0.37 6.18
N ALA A 83 -16.15 0.89 6.48
CA ALA A 83 -15.48 1.56 7.59
C ALA A 83 -16.04 1.08 8.94
N SER A 84 -15.17 0.95 9.95
CA SER A 84 -15.54 0.61 11.33
C SER A 84 -15.29 1.80 12.25
N SER A 85 -16.18 2.03 13.22
CA SER A 85 -16.02 3.05 14.24
C SER A 85 -14.89 2.73 15.25
N GLU A 86 -14.55 1.47 15.41
CA GLU A 86 -13.46 1.01 16.29
C GLU A 86 -12.12 1.63 15.87
N PHE A 87 -11.89 1.73 14.55
CA PHE A 87 -10.70 2.39 14.01
C PHE A 87 -10.50 3.80 14.54
N LEU A 88 -11.59 4.58 14.65
CA LEU A 88 -11.50 5.97 15.09
C LEU A 88 -11.01 6.07 16.54
N ASN A 89 -11.49 5.20 17.41
CA ASN A 89 -11.07 5.16 18.81
C ASN A 89 -9.58 4.84 18.95
N GLU A 90 -9.11 3.79 18.27
CA GLU A 90 -7.71 3.37 18.33
C GLU A 90 -6.77 4.41 17.69
N SER A 91 -7.13 4.94 16.54
CA SER A 91 -6.32 5.95 15.85
C SER A 91 -6.27 7.26 16.62
N ALA A 92 -7.38 7.69 17.21
CA ALA A 92 -7.42 8.90 18.03
C ALA A 92 -6.49 8.78 19.25
N LYS A 93 -6.51 7.67 19.99
CA LYS A 93 -5.59 7.42 21.11
C LYS A 93 -4.13 7.60 20.68
N ARG A 94 -3.76 7.01 19.54
CA ARG A 94 -2.39 7.07 19.00
C ARG A 94 -2.00 8.49 18.57
N VAL A 95 -2.81 9.14 17.76
CA VAL A 95 -2.55 10.50 17.26
C VAL A 95 -2.48 11.49 18.45
N LEU A 96 -3.40 11.41 19.41
CA LEU A 96 -3.41 12.29 20.57
C LEU A 96 -2.25 12.05 21.54
N SER A 97 -1.67 10.84 21.57
CA SER A 97 -0.44 10.59 22.34
C SER A 97 0.77 11.32 21.81
N VAL A 98 0.76 11.69 20.52
CA VAL A 98 1.84 12.42 19.85
C VAL A 98 1.51 13.91 19.71
N VAL A 99 0.24 14.25 19.41
CA VAL A 99 -0.23 15.63 19.21
C VAL A 99 -1.50 15.88 20.06
N PRO A 100 -1.36 16.12 21.37
CA PRO A 100 -2.51 16.30 22.28
C PRO A 100 -3.44 17.47 21.93
N SER A 101 -2.93 18.47 21.22
CA SER A 101 -3.71 19.63 20.78
C SER A 101 -4.87 19.31 19.84
N LEU A 102 -4.84 18.14 19.19
CA LEU A 102 -5.89 17.68 18.27
C LEU A 102 -7.16 17.13 18.99
N LYS A 103 -7.21 17.14 20.31
CA LYS A 103 -8.29 16.52 21.11
C LYS A 103 -9.71 17.01 20.78
N ASN A 104 -9.87 18.22 20.28
CA ASN A 104 -11.16 18.82 19.96
C ASN A 104 -11.45 18.90 18.46
N VAL A 105 -10.58 18.31 17.61
CA VAL A 105 -10.72 18.37 16.17
C VAL A 105 -11.73 17.33 15.69
N ARG A 106 -12.60 17.75 14.76
CA ARG A 106 -13.65 16.90 14.22
C ARG A 106 -13.14 16.06 13.04
N VAL A 107 -13.42 14.76 13.08
CA VAL A 107 -13.23 13.88 11.92
C VAL A 107 -14.39 14.07 10.95
N ARG A 108 -14.06 14.34 9.70
CA ARG A 108 -15.04 14.59 8.62
C ARG A 108 -15.39 13.35 7.84
N ARG A 109 -14.40 12.48 7.63
CA ARG A 109 -14.56 11.29 6.78
C ARG A 109 -13.61 10.18 7.22
N MET A 110 -14.09 8.96 7.07
CA MET A 110 -13.29 7.73 7.14
C MET A 110 -13.48 6.93 5.86
N TRP A 111 -12.47 6.18 5.48
CA TRP A 111 -12.55 5.22 4.36
C TRP A 111 -11.66 4.03 4.63
N ARG A 112 -11.91 2.93 3.93
CA ARG A 112 -11.13 1.71 3.98
C ARG A 112 -10.62 1.37 2.60
N GLY A 113 -9.32 1.14 2.49
CA GLY A 113 -8.61 0.72 1.30
C GLY A 113 -8.08 -0.69 1.41
N LEU A 114 -7.59 -1.23 0.30
CA LEU A 114 -7.00 -2.56 0.21
C LEU A 114 -5.54 -2.43 -0.19
N TYR A 115 -4.64 -2.87 0.68
CA TYR A 115 -3.22 -2.99 0.36
C TYR A 115 -2.98 -4.32 -0.32
N PRO A 116 -2.49 -4.36 -1.57
CA PRO A 116 -2.17 -5.60 -2.27
C PRO A 116 -0.83 -6.15 -1.77
N MET A 117 -0.89 -6.92 -0.67
CA MET A 117 0.29 -7.40 0.02
C MET A 117 0.91 -8.61 -0.64
N THR A 118 2.24 -8.60 -0.75
CA THR A 118 3.09 -9.76 -1.06
C THR A 118 3.69 -10.33 0.22
N PRO A 119 4.22 -11.56 0.21
CA PRO A 119 4.80 -12.17 1.41
C PRO A 119 5.99 -11.41 2.01
N ASP A 120 6.79 -10.75 1.16
CA ASP A 120 7.98 -9.99 1.54
C ASP A 120 7.76 -8.47 1.65
N GLY A 121 6.57 -7.97 1.27
CA GLY A 121 6.26 -6.54 1.29
C GLY A 121 6.79 -5.75 0.09
N PHE A 122 7.34 -6.41 -0.94
CA PHE A 122 7.85 -5.78 -2.15
C PHE A 122 6.99 -6.08 -3.37
N PRO A 123 6.93 -5.17 -4.37
CA PRO A 123 6.13 -5.37 -5.57
C PRO A 123 6.61 -6.56 -6.41
N ILE A 124 5.73 -7.01 -7.30
CA ILE A 124 6.05 -7.96 -8.35
C ILE A 124 5.97 -7.22 -9.68
N VAL A 125 7.10 -7.14 -10.38
CA VAL A 125 7.21 -6.62 -11.74
C VAL A 125 7.87 -7.71 -12.58
N ASP A 126 7.12 -8.31 -13.49
CA ASP A 126 7.61 -9.45 -14.27
C ASP A 126 7.08 -9.43 -15.69
N PHE A 127 7.83 -10.02 -16.60
CA PHE A 127 7.55 -10.09 -18.03
C PHE A 127 7.50 -11.55 -18.46
N ASP A 128 6.55 -11.88 -19.33
CA ASP A 128 6.23 -13.25 -19.74
C ASP A 128 5.92 -14.12 -18.49
N ALA A 129 5.25 -13.51 -17.50
CA ALA A 129 5.01 -14.10 -16.20
C ALA A 129 4.29 -15.46 -16.29
N GLY A 130 4.76 -16.43 -15.49
CA GLY A 130 4.26 -17.80 -15.54
C GLY A 130 4.50 -18.50 -16.88
N GLY A 131 5.48 -18.05 -17.68
CA GLY A 131 5.79 -18.58 -19.00
C GLY A 131 4.81 -18.12 -20.11
N ILE A 132 3.89 -17.22 -19.82
CA ILE A 132 2.92 -16.72 -20.80
C ILE A 132 3.49 -15.52 -21.53
N LYS A 133 3.79 -15.68 -22.83
CA LYS A 133 4.33 -14.62 -23.68
C LYS A 133 3.45 -13.37 -23.68
N ASN A 134 4.09 -12.22 -23.49
CA ASN A 134 3.45 -10.89 -23.44
C ASN A 134 2.49 -10.67 -22.25
N TYR A 135 2.51 -11.53 -21.26
CA TYR A 135 1.84 -11.30 -19.99
C TYR A 135 2.78 -10.61 -19.00
N ILE A 136 2.37 -9.44 -18.51
CA ILE A 136 3.19 -8.56 -17.68
C ILE A 136 2.50 -8.34 -16.35
N LEU A 137 3.26 -8.42 -15.27
CA LEU A 137 2.82 -8.09 -13.92
C LEU A 137 3.39 -6.74 -13.48
N GLY A 138 2.53 -5.89 -12.94
CA GLY A 138 2.88 -4.70 -12.16
C GLY A 138 1.97 -4.67 -10.94
N VAL A 139 2.20 -5.59 -9.99
CA VAL A 139 1.26 -5.92 -8.91
C VAL A 139 1.93 -5.97 -7.54
N GLY A 140 1.16 -6.13 -6.48
CA GLY A 140 1.70 -6.34 -5.13
C GLY A 140 2.44 -5.13 -4.57
N MET A 141 2.00 -3.91 -4.90
CA MET A 141 2.67 -2.67 -4.50
C MET A 141 2.59 -2.38 -2.99
N CYS A 142 1.93 -3.23 -2.23
CA CYS A 142 1.76 -3.10 -0.79
C CYS A 142 1.22 -1.71 -0.40
N GLY A 143 1.87 -1.00 0.52
CA GLY A 143 1.55 0.37 0.89
C GLY A 143 2.23 1.44 0.05
N GLN A 144 3.04 1.07 -0.95
CA GLN A 144 3.95 1.98 -1.68
C GLN A 144 3.47 2.32 -3.09
N GLY A 145 2.30 1.80 -3.51
CA GLY A 145 1.85 1.86 -4.90
C GLY A 145 1.73 3.28 -5.46
N PHE A 146 1.31 4.25 -4.67
CA PHE A 146 1.21 5.64 -5.12
C PHE A 146 2.60 6.23 -5.44
N MET A 147 3.59 5.96 -4.61
CA MET A 147 4.96 6.46 -4.80
C MET A 147 5.68 5.74 -5.94
N MET A 148 5.51 4.43 -6.06
CA MET A 148 6.21 3.59 -7.02
C MET A 148 5.53 3.52 -8.39
N GLY A 149 4.26 3.86 -8.47
CA GLY A 149 3.45 3.71 -9.70
C GLY A 149 4.06 4.38 -10.93
N PRO A 150 4.48 5.67 -10.87
CA PRO A 150 5.11 6.33 -12.00
C PRO A 150 6.41 5.65 -12.46
N GLY A 151 7.28 5.26 -11.50
CA GLY A 151 8.52 4.56 -11.78
C GLY A 151 8.29 3.17 -12.39
N THR A 152 7.35 2.42 -11.84
CA THR A 152 6.98 1.09 -12.37
C THR A 152 6.42 1.21 -13.80
N GLY A 153 5.55 2.17 -14.05
CA GLY A 153 5.00 2.42 -15.38
C GLY A 153 6.09 2.80 -16.39
N TRP A 154 7.04 3.64 -15.97
CA TRP A 154 8.19 4.00 -16.81
C TRP A 154 9.06 2.79 -17.13
N VAL A 155 9.45 1.97 -16.15
CA VAL A 155 10.27 0.76 -16.36
C VAL A 155 9.58 -0.21 -17.32
N ILE A 156 8.29 -0.48 -17.13
CA ILE A 156 7.51 -1.34 -18.03
C ILE A 156 7.53 -0.78 -19.45
N THR A 157 7.37 0.54 -19.63
CA THR A 157 7.39 1.19 -20.93
C THR A 157 8.76 1.08 -21.60
N GLU A 158 9.86 1.29 -20.86
CA GLU A 158 11.23 1.16 -21.38
C GLU A 158 11.52 -0.26 -21.89
N ILE A 159 11.08 -1.26 -21.15
CA ILE A 159 11.26 -2.67 -21.53
C ILE A 159 10.40 -3.02 -22.74
N LEU A 160 9.13 -2.62 -22.77
CA LEU A 160 8.23 -2.90 -23.88
C LEU A 160 8.66 -2.22 -25.21
N SER A 161 9.30 -1.06 -25.10
CA SER A 161 9.86 -0.35 -26.27
C SER A 161 11.25 -0.84 -26.70
N GLY A 162 11.78 -1.87 -26.01
CA GLY A 162 13.10 -2.44 -26.33
C GLY A 162 14.29 -1.59 -25.90
N ARG A 163 14.07 -0.53 -25.12
CA ARG A 163 15.15 0.33 -24.59
C ARG A 163 15.84 -0.25 -23.36
N LYS A 164 15.19 -1.17 -22.65
CA LYS A 164 15.73 -1.92 -21.52
C LYS A 164 15.48 -3.43 -21.68
N SER A 165 16.32 -4.24 -21.04
CA SER A 165 16.14 -5.69 -20.97
C SER A 165 15.06 -6.06 -19.93
N LYS A 166 14.41 -7.21 -20.13
CA LYS A 166 13.56 -7.84 -19.11
C LYS A 166 14.35 -8.33 -17.88
N ASP A 167 15.66 -8.38 -17.98
CA ASP A 167 16.59 -8.73 -16.89
C ASP A 167 17.37 -7.51 -16.39
N ASP A 168 16.85 -6.30 -16.62
CA ASP A 168 17.39 -5.06 -16.07
C ASP A 168 17.41 -5.11 -14.55
N ASP A 169 18.45 -4.54 -13.93
CA ASP A 169 18.64 -4.52 -12.46
C ASP A 169 17.45 -3.90 -11.72
N MET A 170 16.69 -3.04 -12.38
CA MET A 170 15.49 -2.41 -11.80
C MET A 170 14.32 -3.39 -11.62
N VAL A 171 14.32 -4.54 -12.28
CA VAL A 171 13.21 -5.50 -12.23
C VAL A 171 13.61 -6.91 -11.81
N ILE A 172 14.89 -7.27 -11.95
CA ILE A 172 15.35 -8.65 -11.72
C ILE A 172 15.01 -9.16 -10.30
N ASN A 173 15.05 -8.28 -9.30
CA ASN A 173 14.74 -8.62 -7.91
C ASN A 173 13.23 -8.60 -7.60
N PHE A 174 12.40 -8.22 -8.56
CA PHE A 174 10.94 -8.11 -8.41
C PHE A 174 10.17 -9.15 -9.21
N LYS A 175 10.85 -10.13 -9.81
CA LYS A 175 10.21 -11.21 -10.57
C LYS A 175 9.26 -12.03 -9.70
N LEU A 176 8.27 -12.66 -10.35
CA LEU A 176 7.29 -13.53 -9.68
C LEU A 176 7.97 -14.70 -8.97
N GLU A 177 8.95 -15.33 -9.63
CA GLU A 177 9.67 -16.50 -9.14
C GLU A 177 10.93 -16.12 -8.34
N ARG A 178 10.79 -15.19 -7.39
CA ARG A 178 11.88 -14.85 -6.47
C ARG A 178 11.72 -15.53 -5.12
N SER A 179 12.79 -15.54 -4.32
CA SER A 179 12.68 -15.85 -2.89
C SER A 179 11.99 -14.67 -2.16
N TYR A 180 10.88 -14.94 -1.50
CA TYR A 180 10.12 -13.97 -0.70
C TYR A 180 10.67 -13.88 0.74
N SER A 181 11.98 -13.69 0.88
CA SER A 181 12.67 -13.71 2.20
C SER A 181 12.83 -12.32 2.85
N GLY A 182 12.42 -11.24 2.20
CA GLY A 182 12.49 -9.89 2.72
C GLY A 182 11.37 -9.55 3.71
N GLN A 183 11.54 -8.46 4.45
CA GLN A 183 10.47 -7.83 5.22
C GLN A 183 10.55 -6.31 5.04
N GLU A 184 9.40 -5.68 4.86
CA GLU A 184 9.29 -4.22 4.84
C GLU A 184 9.58 -3.67 6.24
N ALA A 185 10.55 -2.77 6.35
CA ALA A 185 11.05 -2.26 7.64
C ALA A 185 10.05 -1.37 8.41
N LEU A 186 9.03 -0.82 7.74
CA LEU A 186 8.04 0.09 8.34
C LEU A 186 6.73 -0.58 8.75
N LYS A 187 6.70 -1.89 8.76
CA LYS A 187 5.56 -2.69 9.23
C LYS A 187 5.69 -3.17 10.64
#